data_476d68423322f04c926dedb9272cc466
#
_entry.id   476d68423322f04c926dedb9272cc466
#
_cell.length_a   1.000
_cell.length_b   1.000
_cell.length_c   1.000
_cell.angle_alpha   90.00
_cell.angle_beta   90.00
_cell.angle_gamma   90.00
#
_symmetry.space_group_name_H-M   'P 1'
#
loop_
_entity.id
_entity.type
_entity.pdbx_description
1 polymer ?
#
loop_
_entity_poly.entity_id
_entity_poly.type
_entity_poly.pdbx_seq_one_letter_code
_entity_poly.pdbx_strand_id
1 'polypeptide(L)'
;STFIFFINLTCFCFRSNSETTNSSFEYLGLNIPMGKFGLGFGLIPYSSVGYKLQSSNQENMIQYKYSGNGGLNKTFLGIAYQLTNNISVGLDARYNFGNIQNSALEYLYDDESLPLDYHAREQNRSDLSGVNFNFGLVYKGKLNENLELHASLAHSPDYNLSSRNSRTFASVVINPNTLIEFPVNEINIDLQSIGLDKTDLSMPSRTSFGLGISKEKKWFVGAEYT
;
A
#
# COMPACT_ATOMS: atom_id res chain seq x y z
N SER A 1 32.53 -1.99 10.23
CA SER A 1 31.18 -2.31 9.72
C SER A 1 30.27 -1.12 9.97
N THR A 2 29.85 -0.43 8.91
CA THR A 2 28.97 0.74 9.05
C THR A 2 27.54 0.26 8.91
N PHE A 3 26.74 0.37 9.96
CA PHE A 3 25.29 0.17 9.90
C PHE A 3 24.69 1.39 9.22
N ILE A 4 23.92 1.18 8.16
CA ILE A 4 23.20 2.26 7.48
C ILE A 4 21.72 2.08 7.78
N PHE A 5 21.18 3.01 8.54
CA PHE A 5 19.77 3.05 8.91
C PHE A 5 19.07 4.16 8.12
N PHE A 6 18.07 3.80 7.36
CA PHE A 6 17.24 4.75 6.62
C PHE A 6 15.82 4.77 7.16
N ILE A 7 15.41 5.93 7.66
CA ILE A 7 14.00 6.23 7.92
C ILE A 7 13.64 7.41 7.04
N ASN A 8 12.66 7.26 6.18
CA ASN A 8 12.08 8.38 5.46
C ASN A 8 10.68 8.65 5.98
N LEU A 9 10.49 9.84 6.52
CA LEU A 9 9.20 10.35 6.99
C LEU A 9 8.83 11.53 6.10
N THR A 10 7.84 11.38 5.25
CA THR A 10 7.33 12.48 4.43
C THR A 10 6.09 13.07 5.07
N CYS A 11 6.13 14.36 5.36
CA CYS A 11 4.98 15.14 5.83
C CYS A 11 4.44 15.97 4.67
N PHE A 12 3.23 15.66 4.17
CA PHE A 12 2.53 16.49 3.20
C PHE A 12 1.59 17.45 3.91
N CYS A 13 1.86 18.76 3.79
CA CYS A 13 0.92 19.81 4.16
C CYS A 13 0.18 20.29 2.92
N PHE A 14 -1.10 19.96 2.78
CA PHE A 14 -1.99 20.62 1.81
C PHE A 14 -2.66 21.82 2.49
N ARG A 15 -2.43 23.02 1.91
CA ARG A 15 -3.12 24.23 2.34
C ARG A 15 -4.40 24.35 1.54
N SER A 16 -5.48 23.88 2.11
CA SER A 16 -6.86 24.24 1.79
C SER A 16 -7.40 25.04 3.00
N ASN A 17 -8.51 25.75 2.89
CA ASN A 17 -9.12 26.56 3.97
C ASN A 17 -9.49 25.77 5.24
N SER A 18 -9.11 24.49 5.32
CA SER A 18 -9.07 23.67 6.54
C SER A 18 -7.64 23.15 6.69
N GLU A 19 -6.99 23.43 7.83
CA GLU A 19 -5.69 22.88 8.17
C GLU A 19 -5.82 21.36 8.38
N THR A 20 -5.37 20.60 7.41
CA THR A 20 -5.27 19.14 7.53
C THR A 20 -3.79 18.78 7.49
N THR A 21 -3.22 18.39 8.61
CA THR A 21 -1.89 17.80 8.71
C THR A 21 -2.01 16.30 8.47
N ASN A 22 -1.39 15.80 7.44
CA ASN A 22 -1.27 14.37 7.20
C ASN A 22 0.21 13.98 7.25
N SER A 23 0.58 13.14 8.21
CA SER A 23 1.92 12.57 8.29
C SER A 23 1.86 11.11 7.86
N SER A 24 2.65 10.74 6.84
CA SER A 24 2.76 9.38 6.36
C SER A 24 4.16 8.82 6.62
N PHE A 25 4.21 7.57 7.04
CA PHE A 25 5.44 6.79 7.10
C PHE A 25 5.72 6.22 5.70
N GLU A 26 6.92 6.49 5.13
CA GLU A 26 7.26 6.02 3.79
C GLU A 26 7.98 4.67 3.79
N TYR A 27 9.05 4.54 4.55
CA TYR A 27 9.72 3.25 4.71
C TYR A 27 10.67 3.23 5.92
N LEU A 28 10.89 2.03 6.42
CA LEU A 28 11.95 1.70 7.37
C LEU A 28 12.85 0.66 6.72
N GLY A 29 14.15 0.92 6.64
CA GLY A 29 15.10 -0.03 6.08
C GLY A 29 16.40 -0.06 6.88
N LEU A 30 16.93 -1.25 7.10
CA LEU A 30 18.23 -1.49 7.68
C LEU A 30 19.06 -2.35 6.74
N ASN A 31 20.27 -1.90 6.44
CA ASN A 31 21.22 -2.64 5.62
C ASN A 31 22.52 -2.88 6.39
N ILE A 32 22.97 -4.12 6.37
CA ILE A 32 24.14 -4.60 7.08
C ILE A 32 25.15 -5.13 6.05
N PRO A 33 26.24 -4.39 5.76
CA PRO A 33 27.31 -4.89 4.92
C PRO A 33 28.21 -5.87 5.68
N MET A 34 28.47 -7.03 5.09
CA MET A 34 29.29 -8.10 5.66
C MET A 34 30.33 -8.58 4.62
N GLY A 35 31.36 -7.75 4.35
CA GLY A 35 32.37 -8.03 3.35
C GLY A 35 31.76 -8.06 1.93
N LYS A 36 31.75 -9.24 1.29
CA LYS A 36 31.11 -9.46 -0.03
C LYS A 36 29.60 -9.69 0.04
N PHE A 37 29.07 -9.91 1.23
CA PHE A 37 27.64 -10.09 1.46
C PHE A 37 27.00 -8.80 1.99
N GLY A 38 25.73 -8.62 1.69
CA GLY A 38 24.86 -7.62 2.27
C GLY A 38 23.57 -8.25 2.73
N LEU A 39 23.08 -7.85 3.89
CA LEU A 39 21.77 -8.22 4.41
C LEU A 39 20.93 -6.96 4.54
N GLY A 40 19.70 -7.01 4.06
CA GLY A 40 18.75 -5.91 4.16
C GLY A 40 17.41 -6.39 4.67
N PHE A 41 16.79 -5.62 5.54
CA PHE A 41 15.40 -5.86 5.94
C PHE A 41 14.67 -4.54 6.18
N GLY A 42 13.36 -4.57 6.07
CA GLY A 42 12.59 -3.36 6.28
C GLY A 42 11.09 -3.53 6.08
N LEU A 43 10.41 -2.40 6.23
CA LEU A 43 8.97 -2.25 6.09
C LEU A 43 8.68 -1.09 5.14
N ILE A 44 7.81 -1.32 4.17
CA ILE A 44 7.44 -0.32 3.15
C ILE A 44 5.91 -0.32 3.05
N PRO A 45 5.22 0.78 3.33
CA PRO A 45 3.84 0.96 2.93
C PRO A 45 3.74 0.88 1.41
N TYR A 46 2.87 0.01 0.90
CA TYR A 46 2.76 -0.23 -0.55
C TYR A 46 1.61 0.53 -1.17
N SER A 47 0.47 0.54 -0.47
CA SER A 47 -0.70 1.31 -0.87
C SER A 47 -1.45 1.81 0.35
N SER A 48 -2.19 2.89 0.18
CA SER A 48 -3.06 3.44 1.21
C SER A 48 -4.40 3.80 0.58
N VAL A 49 -5.47 3.44 1.25
CA VAL A 49 -6.84 3.79 0.90
C VAL A 49 -7.39 4.68 2.00
N GLY A 50 -7.84 5.89 1.64
CA GLY A 50 -8.46 6.81 2.57
C GLY A 50 -9.36 7.78 1.81
N TYR A 51 -10.68 7.52 1.81
CA TYR A 51 -11.65 8.44 1.20
C TYR A 51 -12.94 8.50 1.99
N LYS A 52 -13.60 9.65 1.89
CA LYS A 52 -14.98 9.88 2.35
C LYS A 52 -15.69 10.68 1.27
N LEU A 53 -16.74 10.11 0.72
CA LEU A 53 -17.57 10.71 -0.32
C LEU A 53 -19.00 10.77 0.18
N GLN A 54 -19.70 11.82 -0.21
CA GLN A 54 -21.10 12.00 0.13
C GLN A 54 -21.87 12.41 -1.12
N SER A 55 -23.00 11.75 -1.34
CA SER A 55 -23.96 12.12 -2.38
C SER A 55 -25.17 12.74 -1.71
N SER A 56 -25.66 13.85 -2.30
CA SER A 56 -26.88 14.54 -1.86
C SER A 56 -27.83 14.71 -3.04
N ASN A 57 -29.12 14.77 -2.75
CA ASN A 57 -30.14 15.08 -3.75
C ASN A 57 -30.26 16.62 -4.00
N GLN A 58 -31.21 17.02 -4.87
CA GLN A 58 -31.47 18.43 -5.20
C GLN A 58 -31.90 19.27 -3.97
N GLU A 59 -32.45 18.66 -2.95
CA GLU A 59 -32.86 19.30 -1.69
C GLU A 59 -31.74 19.32 -0.62
N ASN A 60 -30.50 18.99 -1.02
CA ASN A 60 -29.31 18.86 -0.16
C ASN A 60 -29.44 17.79 0.94
N MET A 61 -30.38 16.85 0.82
CA MET A 61 -30.45 15.71 1.70
C MET A 61 -29.37 14.68 1.33
N ILE A 62 -28.65 14.21 2.36
CA ILE A 62 -27.63 13.18 2.18
C ILE A 62 -28.35 11.88 1.83
N GLN A 63 -28.02 11.30 0.67
CA GLN A 63 -28.54 10.00 0.26
C GLN A 63 -27.57 8.87 0.56
N TYR A 64 -26.30 9.09 0.21
CA TYR A 64 -25.27 8.07 0.38
C TYR A 64 -24.00 8.67 0.96
N LYS A 65 -23.37 7.89 1.83
CA LYS A 65 -22.04 8.20 2.35
C LYS A 65 -21.14 7.00 2.13
N TYR A 66 -20.10 7.19 1.34
CA TYR A 66 -19.11 6.16 1.06
C TYR A 66 -17.82 6.49 1.80
N SER A 67 -17.24 5.48 2.41
CA SER A 67 -15.91 5.60 3.01
C SER A 67 -15.08 4.37 2.73
N GLY A 68 -13.79 4.59 2.56
CA GLY A 68 -12.82 3.52 2.45
C GLY A 68 -11.60 3.83 3.28
N ASN A 69 -11.06 2.82 3.92
CA ASN A 69 -9.85 2.89 4.69
C ASN A 69 -9.03 1.62 4.56
N GLY A 70 -7.75 1.71 4.91
CA GLY A 70 -6.84 0.58 4.90
C GLY A 70 -5.62 0.79 4.01
N GLY A 71 -4.99 -0.30 3.64
CA GLY A 71 -3.81 -0.29 2.79
C GLY A 71 -3.03 -1.58 2.86
N LEU A 72 -2.03 -1.68 2.03
CA LEU A 72 -1.10 -2.79 1.96
C LEU A 72 0.28 -2.34 2.43
N ASN A 73 0.92 -3.18 3.22
CA ASN A 73 2.30 -3.02 3.66
C ASN A 73 3.14 -4.18 3.15
N LYS A 74 4.43 -3.95 2.98
CA LYS A 74 5.43 -4.96 2.64
C LYS A 74 6.52 -4.97 3.69
N THR A 75 6.81 -6.12 4.26
CA THR A 75 8.09 -6.34 4.93
C THR A 75 8.99 -7.15 4.00
N PHE A 76 10.28 -6.89 4.01
CA PHE A 76 11.23 -7.60 3.18
C PHE A 76 12.46 -8.04 3.95
N LEU A 77 13.03 -9.15 3.51
CA LEU A 77 14.33 -9.64 3.90
C LEU A 77 15.11 -9.93 2.62
N GLY A 78 16.23 -9.26 2.43
CA GLY A 78 17.06 -9.37 1.23
C GLY A 78 18.48 -9.77 1.57
N ILE A 79 19.09 -10.54 0.67
CA ILE A 79 20.51 -10.85 0.68
C ILE A 79 21.13 -10.40 -0.65
N ALA A 80 22.33 -9.88 -0.56
CA ALA A 80 23.12 -9.50 -1.73
C ALA A 80 24.51 -10.11 -1.64
N TYR A 81 25.07 -10.45 -2.80
CA TYR A 81 26.42 -10.98 -2.90
C TYR A 81 27.18 -10.31 -4.04
N GLN A 82 28.38 -9.87 -3.75
CA GLN A 82 29.30 -9.30 -4.73
C GLN A 82 30.06 -10.44 -5.42
N LEU A 83 29.61 -10.81 -6.63
CA LEU A 83 30.22 -11.86 -7.44
C LEU A 83 31.63 -11.47 -7.90
N THR A 84 31.77 -10.24 -8.40
CA THR A 84 33.05 -9.65 -8.82
C THR A 84 33.15 -8.23 -8.27
N ASN A 85 34.28 -7.57 -8.52
CA ASN A 85 34.43 -6.15 -8.11
C ASN A 85 33.42 -5.23 -8.81
N ASN A 86 32.79 -5.68 -9.89
CA ASN A 86 31.91 -4.89 -10.72
C ASN A 86 30.47 -5.41 -10.73
N ILE A 87 30.22 -6.66 -10.35
CA ILE A 87 28.90 -7.31 -10.46
C ILE A 87 28.45 -7.76 -9.09
N SER A 88 27.25 -7.39 -8.74
CA SER A 88 26.55 -7.85 -7.54
C SER A 88 25.18 -8.41 -7.91
N VAL A 89 24.77 -9.47 -7.21
CA VAL A 89 23.43 -10.06 -7.33
C VAL A 89 22.71 -9.96 -6.02
N GLY A 90 21.41 -9.89 -6.06
CA GLY A 90 20.55 -9.81 -4.88
C GLY A 90 19.29 -10.63 -5.05
N LEU A 91 18.80 -11.13 -3.94
CA LEU A 91 17.49 -11.77 -3.80
C LEU A 91 16.81 -11.18 -2.59
N ASP A 92 15.56 -10.78 -2.72
CA ASP A 92 14.72 -10.44 -1.57
C ASP A 92 13.41 -11.24 -1.57
N ALA A 93 13.00 -11.65 -0.38
CA ALA A 93 11.68 -12.20 -0.10
C ALA A 93 10.85 -11.12 0.57
N ARG A 94 9.62 -10.93 0.09
CA ARG A 94 8.68 -9.92 0.58
C ARG A 94 7.41 -10.59 1.08
N TYR A 95 6.98 -10.19 2.26
CA TYR A 95 5.66 -10.53 2.76
C TYR A 95 4.78 -9.30 2.69
N ASN A 96 3.72 -9.42 1.90
CA ASN A 96 2.70 -8.38 1.74
C ASN A 96 1.55 -8.69 2.69
N PHE A 97 1.04 -7.68 3.40
CA PHE A 97 -0.05 -7.82 4.33
C PHE A 97 -0.81 -6.51 4.50
N GLY A 98 -2.09 -6.62 4.78
CA GLY A 98 -2.92 -5.45 5.04
C GLY A 98 -4.39 -5.76 4.88
N ASN A 99 -5.22 -4.72 5.02
CA ASN A 99 -6.65 -4.83 4.78
C ASN A 99 -7.17 -3.60 4.05
N ILE A 100 -8.23 -3.79 3.31
CA ILE A 100 -9.01 -2.73 2.68
C ILE A 100 -10.45 -2.90 3.13
N GLN A 101 -11.02 -1.83 3.65
CA GLN A 101 -12.40 -1.81 4.12
C GLN A 101 -13.15 -0.69 3.44
N ASN A 102 -14.31 -1.03 2.86
CA ASN A 102 -15.22 -0.08 2.22
C ASN A 102 -16.56 -0.13 2.94
N SER A 103 -17.15 1.02 3.18
CA SER A 103 -18.48 1.15 3.77
C SER A 103 -19.34 2.06 2.90
N ALA A 104 -20.56 1.63 2.67
CA ALA A 104 -21.63 2.40 2.04
C ALA A 104 -22.78 2.52 3.03
N LEU A 105 -23.14 3.74 3.38
CA LEU A 105 -24.29 4.06 4.21
C LEU A 105 -25.31 4.76 3.34
N GLU A 106 -26.51 4.21 3.32
CA GLU A 106 -27.69 4.77 2.67
C GLU A 106 -28.61 5.38 3.72
N TYR A 107 -28.88 6.68 3.54
CA TYR A 107 -29.83 7.42 4.38
C TYR A 107 -31.24 7.18 3.84
N LEU A 108 -32.11 6.66 4.69
CA LEU A 108 -33.50 6.36 4.34
C LEU A 108 -34.40 7.50 4.86
N TYR A 109 -35.36 7.87 4.04
CA TYR A 109 -36.33 8.93 4.30
C TYR A 109 -37.74 8.38 4.07
N ASP A 110 -38.74 8.97 4.76
CA ASP A 110 -40.12 8.71 4.49
C ASP A 110 -40.67 9.51 3.30
N ASP A 111 -41.97 9.37 3.01
CA ASP A 111 -42.63 10.05 1.88
C ASP A 111 -42.69 11.59 2.07
N GLU A 112 -42.51 12.07 3.30
CA GLU A 112 -42.47 13.51 3.68
C GLU A 112 -41.03 14.05 3.68
N SER A 113 -40.06 13.25 3.24
CA SER A 113 -38.62 13.57 3.24
C SER A 113 -37.99 13.75 4.62
N LEU A 114 -38.59 13.15 5.65
CA LEU A 114 -38.03 13.10 7.00
C LEU A 114 -37.12 11.89 7.15
N PRO A 115 -35.96 12.03 7.82
CA PRO A 115 -35.05 10.89 8.01
C PRO A 115 -35.72 9.82 8.90
N LEU A 116 -35.62 8.57 8.46
CA LEU A 116 -36.06 7.42 9.26
C LEU A 116 -35.10 7.20 10.44
N ASP A 117 -35.61 6.52 11.49
CA ASP A 117 -34.77 6.15 12.66
C ASP A 117 -33.63 5.18 12.29
N TYR A 118 -33.85 4.38 11.24
CA TYR A 118 -32.92 3.36 10.80
C TYR A 118 -32.46 3.60 9.38
N HIS A 119 -31.16 3.46 9.17
CA HIS A 119 -30.49 3.57 7.88
C HIS A 119 -29.83 2.25 7.52
N ALA A 120 -29.53 2.04 6.25
CA ALA A 120 -28.88 0.82 5.78
C ALA A 120 -27.36 1.04 5.59
N ARG A 121 -26.54 0.15 6.17
CA ARG A 121 -25.09 0.16 5.98
C ARG A 121 -24.61 -1.17 5.42
N GLU A 122 -23.85 -1.10 4.35
CA GLU A 122 -23.07 -2.20 3.83
C GLU A 122 -21.59 -1.97 4.16
N GLN A 123 -20.90 -3.00 4.62
CA GLN A 123 -19.47 -2.97 4.90
C GLN A 123 -18.80 -4.18 4.27
N ASN A 124 -17.79 -3.92 3.46
CA ASN A 124 -16.95 -4.94 2.82
C ASN A 124 -15.53 -4.80 3.36
N ARG A 125 -14.93 -5.92 3.73
CA ARG A 125 -13.55 -5.99 4.21
C ARG A 125 -12.80 -7.11 3.48
N SER A 126 -11.60 -6.81 3.01
CA SER A 126 -10.67 -7.74 2.40
C SER A 126 -9.36 -7.70 3.16
N ASP A 127 -9.00 -8.83 3.78
CA ASP A 127 -7.70 -9.02 4.44
C ASP A 127 -6.75 -9.71 3.45
N LEU A 128 -5.72 -8.99 3.02
CA LEU A 128 -4.80 -9.39 1.96
C LEU A 128 -3.47 -9.86 2.54
N SER A 129 -2.96 -10.97 2.03
CA SER A 129 -1.63 -11.48 2.40
C SER A 129 -1.00 -12.28 1.27
N GLY A 130 0.34 -12.26 1.18
CA GLY A 130 1.06 -13.05 0.19
C GLY A 130 2.55 -12.82 0.23
N VAL A 131 3.30 -13.77 -0.35
CA VAL A 131 4.75 -13.72 -0.45
C VAL A 131 5.15 -13.55 -1.90
N ASN A 132 6.14 -12.71 -2.16
CA ASN A 132 6.78 -12.62 -3.46
C ASN A 132 8.30 -12.50 -3.31
N PHE A 133 9.00 -12.78 -4.41
CA PHE A 133 10.45 -12.71 -4.49
C PHE A 133 10.86 -11.70 -5.55
N ASN A 134 12.02 -11.06 -5.34
CA ASN A 134 12.64 -10.23 -6.36
C ASN A 134 14.09 -10.61 -6.53
N PHE A 135 14.53 -10.54 -7.76
CA PHE A 135 15.91 -10.79 -8.18
C PHE A 135 16.51 -9.49 -8.67
N GLY A 136 17.72 -9.21 -8.24
CA GLY A 136 18.45 -8.01 -8.63
C GLY A 136 19.84 -8.34 -9.16
N LEU A 137 20.25 -7.64 -10.20
CA LEU A 137 21.60 -7.63 -10.74
C LEU A 137 22.05 -6.18 -10.85
N VAL A 138 23.23 -5.89 -10.33
CA VAL A 138 23.83 -4.56 -10.41
C VAL A 138 25.24 -4.69 -10.98
N TYR A 139 25.51 -3.89 -11.98
CA TYR A 139 26.84 -3.66 -12.51
C TYR A 139 27.32 -2.26 -12.14
N LYS A 140 28.55 -2.18 -11.60
CA LYS A 140 29.24 -0.94 -11.33
C LYS A 140 30.64 -1.02 -11.92
N GLY A 141 30.95 -0.18 -12.90
CA GLY A 141 32.24 -0.18 -13.58
C GLY A 141 32.78 1.23 -13.81
N LYS A 142 34.09 1.36 -13.91
CA LYS A 142 34.71 2.62 -14.30
C LYS A 142 34.54 2.82 -15.80
N LEU A 143 33.98 3.96 -16.20
CA LEU A 143 33.92 4.36 -17.60
C LEU A 143 35.22 5.06 -18.00
N ASN A 144 35.79 5.87 -17.07
CA ASN A 144 37.10 6.46 -17.15
C ASN A 144 37.61 6.76 -15.73
N GLU A 145 38.78 7.49 -15.58
CA GLU A 145 39.34 7.82 -14.28
C GLU A 145 38.44 8.62 -13.35
N ASN A 146 37.45 9.33 -13.90
CA ASN A 146 36.58 10.25 -13.18
C ASN A 146 35.13 9.82 -13.15
N LEU A 147 34.70 8.88 -14.00
CA LEU A 147 33.28 8.49 -14.16
C LEU A 147 33.07 7.01 -13.94
N GLU A 148 31.99 6.70 -13.26
CA GLU A 148 31.52 5.33 -13.03
C GLU A 148 30.19 5.13 -13.75
N LEU A 149 30.04 3.97 -14.40
CA LEU A 149 28.81 3.49 -15.00
C LEU A 149 28.09 2.57 -14.00
N HIS A 150 26.81 2.77 -13.85
CA HIS A 150 25.92 1.94 -13.06
C HIS A 150 24.85 1.38 -13.99
N ALA A 151 24.65 0.08 -13.96
CA ALA A 151 23.52 -0.57 -14.64
C ALA A 151 22.85 -1.51 -13.66
N SER A 152 21.53 -1.56 -13.69
CA SER A 152 20.74 -2.43 -12.82
C SER A 152 19.64 -3.14 -13.61
N LEU A 153 19.35 -4.36 -13.19
CA LEU A 153 18.21 -5.16 -13.61
C LEU A 153 17.53 -5.68 -12.37
N ALA A 154 16.23 -5.43 -12.24
CA ALA A 154 15.43 -6.02 -11.19
C ALA A 154 14.23 -6.75 -11.80
N HIS A 155 13.93 -7.93 -11.31
CA HIS A 155 12.81 -8.74 -11.78
C HIS A 155 12.02 -9.31 -10.60
N SER A 156 10.72 -9.07 -10.59
CA SER A 156 9.74 -9.70 -9.71
C SER A 156 8.84 -10.57 -10.57
N PRO A 157 8.83 -11.90 -10.42
CA PRO A 157 7.84 -12.76 -11.06
C PRO A 157 6.41 -12.38 -10.68
N ASP A 158 5.46 -12.85 -11.45
CA ASP A 158 4.05 -12.80 -11.06
C ASP A 158 3.80 -13.58 -9.76
N TYR A 159 2.84 -13.11 -8.96
CA TYR A 159 2.48 -13.73 -7.70
C TYR A 159 1.04 -13.42 -7.34
N ASN A 160 0.46 -14.25 -6.46
CA ASN A 160 -0.89 -14.05 -5.96
C ASN A 160 -0.87 -13.52 -4.52
N LEU A 161 -1.75 -12.57 -4.26
CA LEU A 161 -2.15 -12.16 -2.92
C LEU A 161 -3.47 -12.84 -2.59
N SER A 162 -3.47 -13.65 -1.54
CA SER A 162 -4.70 -14.24 -1.02
C SER A 162 -5.51 -13.19 -0.27
N SER A 163 -6.78 -13.09 -0.56
CA SER A 163 -7.73 -12.19 0.07
C SER A 163 -8.77 -12.98 0.83
N ARG A 164 -8.94 -12.68 2.12
CA ARG A 164 -10.08 -13.15 2.91
C ARG A 164 -11.12 -12.03 2.96
N ASN A 165 -12.31 -12.32 2.46
CA ASN A 165 -13.34 -11.34 2.30
C ASN A 165 -14.47 -11.57 3.31
N SER A 166 -14.99 -10.48 3.85
CA SER A 166 -16.19 -10.45 4.66
C SER A 166 -17.12 -9.33 4.21
N ARG A 167 -18.41 -9.56 4.27
CA ARG A 167 -19.45 -8.60 3.93
C ARG A 167 -20.51 -8.60 5.00
N THR A 168 -20.84 -7.43 5.50
CA THR A 168 -21.84 -7.24 6.56
C THR A 168 -22.85 -6.20 6.12
N PHE A 169 -24.13 -6.51 6.30
CA PHE A 169 -25.21 -5.54 6.24
C PHE A 169 -25.67 -5.22 7.65
N ALA A 170 -25.96 -3.96 7.91
CA ALA A 170 -26.45 -3.51 9.20
C ALA A 170 -27.56 -2.47 9.07
N SER A 171 -28.53 -2.55 9.94
CA SER A 171 -29.39 -1.41 10.26
C SER A 171 -28.67 -0.54 11.28
N VAL A 172 -28.51 0.74 11.00
CA VAL A 172 -27.80 1.68 11.87
C VAL A 172 -28.69 2.85 12.27
N VAL A 173 -28.52 3.31 13.52
CA VAL A 173 -29.08 4.55 14.02
C VAL A 173 -27.97 5.57 14.05
N ILE A 174 -28.26 6.79 13.60
CA ILE A 174 -27.29 7.88 13.56
C ILE A 174 -27.64 8.87 14.67
N ASN A 175 -26.69 9.14 15.56
CA ASN A 175 -26.88 10.19 16.57
C ASN A 175 -26.85 11.56 15.88
N PRO A 176 -27.95 12.36 15.94
CA PRO A 176 -28.03 13.62 15.21
C PRO A 176 -27.01 14.67 15.66
N ASN A 177 -26.54 14.59 16.92
CA ASN A 177 -25.62 15.57 17.47
C ASN A 177 -24.14 15.25 17.18
N THR A 178 -23.79 13.96 17.13
CA THR A 178 -22.40 13.53 16.97
C THR A 178 -22.12 12.91 15.59
N LEU A 179 -23.17 12.59 14.82
CA LEU A 179 -23.14 11.85 13.55
C LEU A 179 -22.45 10.47 13.67
N ILE A 180 -22.42 9.92 14.89
CA ILE A 180 -21.86 8.59 15.13
C ILE A 180 -22.93 7.55 14.77
N GLU A 181 -22.50 6.54 14.02
CA GLU A 181 -23.32 5.43 13.57
C GLU A 181 -23.29 4.30 14.62
N PHE A 182 -24.47 3.85 15.07
CA PHE A 182 -24.61 2.73 15.99
C PHE A 182 -25.34 1.60 15.28
N PRO A 183 -24.69 0.44 15.06
CA PRO A 183 -25.34 -0.71 14.49
C PRO A 183 -26.32 -1.29 15.51
N VAL A 184 -27.57 -1.50 15.06
CA VAL A 184 -28.64 -2.10 15.87
C VAL A 184 -28.81 -3.56 15.54
N ASN A 185 -28.70 -3.90 14.27
CA ASN A 185 -28.79 -5.27 13.78
C ASN A 185 -27.75 -5.47 12.68
N GLU A 186 -26.93 -6.51 12.81
CA GLU A 186 -25.89 -6.84 11.84
C GLU A 186 -26.10 -8.26 11.30
N ILE A 187 -26.00 -8.40 9.98
CA ILE A 187 -26.10 -9.66 9.27
C ILE A 187 -24.81 -9.87 8.50
N ASN A 188 -24.07 -10.89 8.86
CA ASN A 188 -22.91 -11.34 8.10
C ASN A 188 -23.38 -12.16 6.91
N ILE A 189 -22.95 -11.81 5.71
CA ILE A 189 -23.26 -12.55 4.50
C ILE A 189 -22.36 -13.76 4.40
N ASP A 190 -22.96 -14.91 4.16
CA ASP A 190 -22.23 -16.16 3.92
C ASP A 190 -21.58 -16.15 2.53
N LEU A 191 -20.37 -15.57 2.48
CA LEU A 191 -19.58 -15.56 1.25
C LEU A 191 -18.98 -16.94 0.94
N GLN A 192 -18.93 -17.86 1.91
CA GLN A 192 -18.37 -19.18 1.72
C GLN A 192 -19.27 -20.02 0.81
N SER A 193 -20.58 -19.91 0.96
CA SER A 193 -21.55 -20.65 0.14
C SER A 193 -21.46 -20.31 -1.35
N ILE A 194 -20.97 -19.12 -1.69
CA ILE A 194 -20.82 -18.62 -3.06
C ILE A 194 -19.35 -18.55 -3.52
N GLY A 195 -18.41 -19.07 -2.70
CA GLY A 195 -16.99 -19.16 -3.03
C GLY A 195 -16.26 -17.82 -3.09
N LEU A 196 -16.76 -16.77 -2.41
CA LEU A 196 -16.18 -15.43 -2.38
C LEU A 196 -15.50 -15.08 -1.06
N ASP A 197 -15.52 -15.97 -0.07
CA ASP A 197 -14.84 -15.80 1.22
C ASP A 197 -13.32 -15.73 1.08
N LYS A 198 -12.77 -16.45 0.07
CA LYS A 198 -11.35 -16.46 -0.30
C LYS A 198 -11.21 -16.26 -1.79
N THR A 199 -10.44 -15.27 -2.15
CA THR A 199 -10.13 -14.95 -3.55
C THR A 199 -8.64 -14.63 -3.68
N ASP A 200 -8.11 -14.76 -4.88
CA ASP A 200 -6.72 -14.43 -5.19
C ASP A 200 -6.67 -13.20 -6.08
N LEU A 201 -5.81 -12.25 -5.70
CA LEU A 201 -5.47 -11.09 -6.50
C LEU A 201 -4.14 -11.36 -7.20
N SER A 202 -4.18 -11.59 -8.52
CA SER A 202 -2.98 -11.80 -9.32
C SER A 202 -2.23 -10.49 -9.55
N MET A 203 -0.98 -10.47 -9.17
CA MET A 203 -0.05 -9.38 -9.40
C MET A 203 0.85 -9.72 -10.58
N PRO A 204 0.92 -8.89 -11.64
CA PRO A 204 1.73 -9.18 -12.80
C PRO A 204 3.22 -9.15 -12.48
N SER A 205 4.01 -9.84 -13.30
CA SER A 205 5.46 -9.74 -13.25
C SER A 205 5.91 -8.31 -13.58
N ARG A 206 7.02 -7.90 -12.98
CA ARG A 206 7.59 -6.58 -13.18
C ARG A 206 9.09 -6.69 -13.42
N THR A 207 9.58 -6.05 -14.48
CA THR A 207 11.00 -5.97 -14.80
C THR A 207 11.40 -4.52 -14.94
N SER A 208 12.44 -4.12 -14.21
CA SER A 208 13.01 -2.77 -14.27
C SER A 208 14.44 -2.81 -14.75
N PHE A 209 14.79 -1.87 -15.62
CA PHE A 209 16.16 -1.63 -16.12
C PHE A 209 16.60 -0.24 -15.70
N GLY A 210 17.69 -0.13 -14.98
CA GLY A 210 18.27 1.14 -14.60
C GLY A 210 19.63 1.37 -15.24
N LEU A 211 19.91 2.61 -15.62
CA LEU A 211 21.20 3.05 -16.16
C LEU A 211 21.56 4.39 -15.56
N GLY A 212 22.81 4.54 -15.11
CA GLY A 212 23.27 5.77 -14.50
C GLY A 212 24.76 5.97 -14.64
N ILE A 213 25.17 7.21 -14.53
CA ILE A 213 26.58 7.65 -14.53
C ILE A 213 26.81 8.50 -13.29
N SER A 214 27.94 8.28 -12.64
CA SER A 214 28.33 9.06 -11.47
C SER A 214 29.77 9.55 -11.54
N LYS A 215 30.03 10.63 -10.82
CA LYS A 215 31.39 11.02 -10.42
C LYS A 215 31.50 10.82 -8.92
N GLU A 216 32.49 10.02 -8.50
CA GLU A 216 32.66 9.65 -7.09
C GLU A 216 32.54 10.84 -6.14
N LYS A 217 31.67 10.72 -5.12
CA LYS A 217 31.41 11.72 -4.07
C LYS A 217 30.94 13.11 -4.56
N LYS A 218 30.53 13.25 -5.83
CA LYS A 218 30.13 14.55 -6.38
C LYS A 218 28.68 14.57 -6.87
N TRP A 219 28.32 13.67 -7.80
CA TRP A 219 26.99 13.62 -8.39
C TRP A 219 26.69 12.23 -9.00
N PHE A 220 25.42 11.92 -9.10
CA PHE A 220 24.86 10.77 -9.80
C PHE A 220 23.69 11.25 -10.67
N VAL A 221 23.61 10.77 -11.89
CA VAL A 221 22.46 10.94 -12.79
C VAL A 221 22.11 9.58 -13.36
N GLY A 222 20.84 9.21 -13.32
CA GLY A 222 20.37 7.95 -13.85
C GLY A 222 18.91 8.00 -14.27
N ALA A 223 18.49 6.99 -15.03
CA ALA A 223 17.13 6.74 -15.45
C ALA A 223 16.78 5.27 -15.23
N GLU A 224 15.53 5.02 -14.92
CA GLU A 224 14.96 3.68 -14.78
C GLU A 224 13.73 3.57 -15.67
N TYR A 225 13.58 2.42 -16.31
CA TYR A 225 12.42 2.01 -17.06
C TYR A 225 11.85 0.72 -16.45
N THR A 226 10.53 0.68 -16.32
CA THR A 226 9.80 -0.49 -15.77
C THR A 226 8.68 -0.89 -16.70
#